data_8038ea1cd88fc3b30a534e4a9ea2b783
#
_entry.id   8038ea1cd88fc3b30a534e4a9ea2b783
#
_cell.length_a   1.000
_cell.length_b   1.000
_cell.length_c   1.000
_cell.angle_alpha   90.00
_cell.angle_beta   90.00
_cell.angle_gamma   90.00
#
_symmetry.space_group_name_H-M   'P 1'
#
loop_
_entity.id
_entity.type
_entity.pdbx_description
1 polymer ?
#
loop_
_entity_poly.entity_id
_entity_poly.type
_entity_poly.pdbx_seq_one_letter_code
_entity_poly.pdbx_strand_id
1 'polypeptide(L)'
;MDGTLLNEQHLLNERTVRAVKKAQEAGIRFIVATGRNFEQAIHAIGDSGIICDFIVNSGAEIRNSKHEVLQSGSMNIQDCKAVYDILKRYHLMYLFVSENTDYCIGSTKDREQELIQHILTFEQGITEAEARETSLFKSMLSKTEVVSSFDELAESGKPITKIFAASDDLVMLKDIEKQLRENPNLAVASSFENNLEITDINAQKGIVLKNYIESLGYTMDEVMVFGDSMNDYSMLSMDFGVTVAMENGADKVKEVSKYITKSNTEDGVAYVIEELLKRRR
;
A
#
# COMPACT_ATOMS: atom_id res chain seq x y z
N MET A 1 3.93 -3.01 5.12
CA MET A 1 4.92 -3.99 4.59
C MET A 1 6.27 -3.31 4.42
N ASP A 2 6.43 -2.36 3.50
CA ASP A 2 7.57 -1.45 3.45
C ASP A 2 7.59 -0.61 4.73
N GLY A 3 8.75 -0.25 5.23
CA GLY A 3 8.88 0.49 6.50
C GLY A 3 8.42 -0.24 7.76
N THR A 4 7.84 -1.43 7.64
CA THR A 4 7.30 -2.24 8.75
C THR A 4 7.93 -3.62 8.79
N LEU A 5 7.52 -4.51 7.90
CA LEU A 5 7.94 -5.92 7.85
C LEU A 5 9.27 -6.10 7.12
N LEU A 6 9.51 -5.29 6.09
CA LEU A 6 10.70 -5.31 5.25
C LEU A 6 11.72 -4.26 5.74
N ASN A 7 13.01 -4.57 5.60
CA ASN A 7 14.11 -3.64 5.87
C ASN A 7 14.26 -2.60 4.74
N GLU A 8 15.28 -1.74 4.82
CA GLU A 8 15.55 -0.68 3.81
C GLU A 8 15.90 -1.23 2.42
N GLN A 9 16.35 -2.47 2.33
CA GLN A 9 16.60 -3.15 1.06
C GLN A 9 15.36 -3.86 0.52
N HIS A 10 14.18 -3.61 1.11
CA HIS A 10 12.92 -4.27 0.79
C HIS A 10 12.94 -5.80 0.94
N LEU A 11 13.74 -6.32 1.86
CA LEU A 11 13.90 -7.73 2.14
C LEU A 11 13.39 -8.09 3.55
N LEU A 12 12.93 -9.34 3.70
CA LEU A 12 12.64 -9.93 5.00
C LEU A 12 13.94 -10.33 5.71
N ASN A 13 14.13 -9.84 6.94
CA ASN A 13 15.22 -10.31 7.78
C ASN A 13 14.93 -11.71 8.33
N GLU A 14 15.96 -12.53 8.48
CA GLU A 14 15.83 -13.89 9.02
C GLU A 14 15.19 -13.94 10.42
N ARG A 15 15.46 -12.94 11.27
CA ARG A 15 14.85 -12.86 12.60
C ARG A 15 13.34 -12.69 12.49
N THR A 16 12.88 -11.82 11.59
CA THR A 16 11.46 -11.59 11.33
C THR A 16 10.80 -12.85 10.81
N VAL A 17 11.42 -13.54 9.86
CA VAL A 17 10.93 -14.86 9.36
C VAL A 17 10.78 -15.87 10.49
N ARG A 18 11.81 -16.02 11.34
CA ARG A 18 11.77 -16.95 12.48
C ARG A 18 10.68 -16.58 13.50
N ALA A 19 10.50 -15.30 13.80
CA ALA A 19 9.49 -14.84 14.74
C ALA A 19 8.07 -15.11 14.23
N VAL A 20 7.79 -14.79 12.95
CA VAL A 20 6.50 -15.06 12.31
C VAL A 20 6.19 -16.56 12.28
N LYS A 21 7.15 -17.41 11.88
CA LYS A 21 6.96 -18.87 11.88
C LYS A 21 6.64 -19.43 13.28
N LYS A 22 7.33 -18.97 14.31
CA LYS A 22 7.02 -19.36 15.70
C LYS A 22 5.63 -18.91 16.13
N ALA A 23 5.17 -17.73 15.70
CA ALA A 23 3.80 -17.29 15.95
C ALA A 23 2.79 -18.21 15.25
N GLN A 24 3.06 -18.61 14.01
CA GLN A 24 2.23 -19.55 13.26
C GLN A 24 2.18 -20.95 13.92
N GLU A 25 3.33 -21.46 14.39
CA GLU A 25 3.41 -22.71 15.17
C GLU A 25 2.59 -22.62 16.48
N ALA A 26 2.45 -21.42 17.05
CA ALA A 26 1.60 -21.15 18.22
C ALA A 26 0.12 -20.90 17.88
N GLY A 27 -0.28 -21.12 16.61
CA GLY A 27 -1.65 -20.97 16.13
C GLY A 27 -2.06 -19.53 15.79
N ILE A 28 -1.11 -18.62 15.67
CA ILE A 28 -1.40 -17.22 15.29
C ILE A 28 -1.42 -17.11 13.76
N ARG A 29 -2.54 -16.62 13.22
CA ARG A 29 -2.68 -16.30 11.80
C ARG A 29 -1.89 -15.04 11.46
N PHE A 30 -1.27 -15.02 10.29
CA PHE A 30 -0.51 -13.88 9.81
C PHE A 30 -1.14 -13.33 8.53
N ILE A 31 -1.35 -12.01 8.49
CA ILE A 31 -1.94 -11.30 7.36
C ILE A 31 -1.01 -10.17 6.95
N VAL A 32 -0.69 -10.08 5.67
CA VAL A 32 0.08 -8.98 5.10
C VAL A 32 -0.88 -7.93 4.53
N ALA A 33 -0.85 -6.70 5.07
CA ALA A 33 -1.60 -5.56 4.55
C ALA A 33 -0.64 -4.55 3.90
N THR A 34 -0.83 -4.23 2.60
CA THR A 34 0.12 -3.42 1.84
C THR A 34 -0.55 -2.61 0.73
N GLY A 35 0.10 -1.51 0.32
CA GLY A 35 -0.24 -0.77 -0.89
C GLY A 35 0.24 -1.45 -2.18
N ARG A 36 1.15 -2.41 -2.09
CA ARG A 36 1.63 -3.20 -3.22
C ARG A 36 0.50 -4.04 -3.82
N ASN A 37 0.61 -4.38 -5.11
CA ASN A 37 -0.21 -5.41 -5.71
C ASN A 37 0.23 -6.81 -5.24
N PHE A 38 -0.56 -7.84 -5.58
CA PHE A 38 -0.30 -9.20 -5.09
C PHE A 38 1.04 -9.76 -5.57
N GLU A 39 1.42 -9.56 -6.84
CA GLU A 39 2.70 -10.04 -7.38
C GLU A 39 3.91 -9.45 -6.65
N GLN A 40 3.85 -8.14 -6.38
CA GLN A 40 4.89 -7.45 -5.62
C GLN A 40 4.93 -7.91 -4.15
N ALA A 41 3.76 -8.16 -3.55
CA ALA A 41 3.66 -8.60 -2.17
C ALA A 41 4.18 -10.03 -1.99
N ILE A 42 3.76 -10.97 -2.85
CA ILE A 42 4.22 -12.36 -2.78
C ILE A 42 5.72 -12.49 -3.11
N HIS A 43 6.21 -11.68 -4.05
CA HIS A 43 7.65 -11.65 -4.36
C HIS A 43 8.48 -11.19 -3.14
N ALA A 44 8.00 -10.19 -2.39
CA ALA A 44 8.70 -9.71 -1.19
C ALA A 44 8.67 -10.70 -0.02
N ILE A 45 7.61 -11.54 0.10
CA ILE A 45 7.57 -12.66 1.05
C ILE A 45 8.50 -13.78 0.59
N GLY A 46 8.63 -13.98 -0.72
CA GLY A 46 9.56 -14.94 -1.34
C GLY A 46 9.43 -16.35 -0.79
N ASP A 47 10.55 -17.06 -0.82
CA ASP A 47 10.66 -18.45 -0.32
C ASP A 47 10.84 -18.52 1.21
N SER A 48 10.37 -17.52 1.95
CA SER A 48 10.50 -17.47 3.42
C SER A 48 9.80 -18.64 4.13
N GLY A 49 8.82 -19.27 3.47
CA GLY A 49 7.94 -20.28 4.03
C GLY A 49 6.93 -19.74 5.05
N ILE A 50 6.71 -18.43 5.07
CA ILE A 50 5.60 -17.80 5.82
C ILE A 50 4.29 -18.07 5.06
N ILE A 51 3.29 -18.59 5.76
CA ILE A 51 1.95 -18.80 5.23
C ILE A 51 1.08 -17.63 5.66
N CYS A 52 0.61 -16.82 4.72
CA CYS A 52 -0.19 -15.63 5.07
C CYS A 52 -1.31 -15.37 4.09
N ASP A 53 -2.34 -14.68 4.59
CA ASP A 53 -3.32 -14.05 3.74
C ASP A 53 -2.83 -12.66 3.36
N PHE A 54 -3.41 -12.07 2.33
CA PHE A 54 -2.99 -10.79 1.80
C PHE A 54 -4.16 -9.82 1.67
N ILE A 55 -3.95 -8.60 2.15
CA ILE A 55 -4.76 -7.42 1.83
C ILE A 55 -3.84 -6.52 1.01
N VAL A 56 -4.08 -6.43 -0.29
CA VAL A 56 -3.21 -5.75 -1.26
C VAL A 56 -3.93 -4.58 -1.93
N ASN A 57 -3.20 -3.81 -2.75
CA ASN A 57 -3.73 -2.62 -3.41
C ASN A 57 -4.41 -1.65 -2.43
N SER A 58 -3.77 -1.42 -1.27
CA SER A 58 -4.25 -0.52 -0.20
C SER A 58 -5.61 -0.91 0.41
N GLY A 59 -6.03 -2.17 0.24
CA GLY A 59 -7.31 -2.71 0.73
C GLY A 59 -8.30 -3.08 -0.37
N ALA A 60 -7.97 -2.83 -1.64
CA ALA A 60 -8.89 -3.15 -2.73
C ALA A 60 -9.03 -4.66 -3.01
N GLU A 61 -8.09 -5.50 -2.56
CA GLU A 61 -8.14 -6.93 -2.82
C GLU A 61 -7.72 -7.74 -1.58
N ILE A 62 -8.43 -8.85 -1.34
CA ILE A 62 -8.10 -9.85 -0.32
C ILE A 62 -7.82 -11.18 -1.00
N ARG A 63 -6.70 -11.81 -0.64
CA ARG A 63 -6.38 -13.20 -1.01
C ARG A 63 -6.09 -14.04 0.22
N ASN A 64 -6.50 -15.30 0.16
CA ASN A 64 -6.14 -16.27 1.20
C ASN A 64 -4.72 -16.81 1.01
N SER A 65 -4.28 -17.64 1.95
CA SER A 65 -2.96 -18.27 1.95
C SER A 65 -2.73 -19.27 0.79
N LYS A 66 -3.77 -19.60 0.02
CA LYS A 66 -3.68 -20.35 -1.24
C LYS A 66 -3.64 -19.44 -2.46
N HIS A 67 -3.57 -18.14 -2.24
CA HIS A 67 -3.55 -17.09 -3.26
C HIS A 67 -4.87 -16.91 -4.04
N GLU A 68 -5.97 -17.53 -3.55
CA GLU A 68 -7.29 -17.35 -4.14
C GLU A 68 -7.85 -15.97 -3.78
N VAL A 69 -8.42 -15.27 -4.77
CA VAL A 69 -9.09 -13.99 -4.55
C VAL A 69 -10.39 -14.23 -3.79
N LEU A 70 -10.49 -13.68 -2.58
CA LEU A 70 -11.70 -13.74 -1.77
C LEU A 70 -12.59 -12.52 -1.97
N GLN A 71 -11.97 -11.38 -2.21
CA GLN A 71 -12.65 -10.11 -2.46
C GLN A 71 -11.77 -9.25 -3.38
N SER A 72 -12.40 -8.60 -4.35
CA SER A 72 -11.81 -7.53 -5.14
C SER A 72 -12.82 -6.39 -5.24
N GLY A 73 -12.35 -5.16 -5.06
CA GLY A 73 -13.13 -3.94 -5.13
C GLY A 73 -12.47 -2.94 -6.06
N SER A 74 -13.28 -2.14 -6.73
CA SER A 74 -12.82 -1.05 -7.59
C SER A 74 -13.52 0.24 -7.21
N MET A 75 -12.86 1.36 -7.52
CA MET A 75 -13.45 2.68 -7.43
C MET A 75 -14.60 2.82 -8.43
N ASN A 76 -15.59 3.61 -8.06
CA ASN A 76 -16.62 3.99 -9.01
C ASN A 76 -15.99 4.86 -10.12
N ILE A 77 -16.36 4.62 -11.38
CA ILE A 77 -15.77 5.33 -12.52
C ILE A 77 -16.06 6.83 -12.49
N GLN A 78 -17.16 7.27 -11.90
CA GLN A 78 -17.50 8.68 -11.71
C GLN A 78 -16.57 9.33 -10.67
N ASP A 79 -16.22 8.61 -9.62
CA ASP A 79 -15.24 9.06 -8.64
C ASP A 79 -13.83 9.10 -9.24
N CYS A 80 -13.46 8.12 -10.06
CA CYS A 80 -12.22 8.16 -10.86
C CYS A 80 -12.18 9.39 -11.77
N LYS A 81 -13.32 9.74 -12.41
CA LYS A 81 -13.43 10.95 -13.25
C LYS A 81 -13.24 12.22 -12.45
N ALA A 82 -13.83 12.29 -11.27
CA ALA A 82 -13.69 13.46 -10.38
C ALA A 82 -12.22 13.64 -9.95
N VAL A 83 -11.53 12.54 -9.60
CA VAL A 83 -10.09 12.56 -9.30
C VAL A 83 -9.28 13.02 -10.51
N TYR A 84 -9.53 12.45 -11.70
CA TYR A 84 -8.86 12.84 -12.93
C TYR A 84 -9.03 14.33 -13.24
N ASP A 85 -10.24 14.87 -13.08
CA ASP A 85 -10.55 16.27 -13.35
C ASP A 85 -9.83 17.25 -12.37
N ILE A 86 -9.45 16.76 -11.20
CA ILE A 86 -8.56 17.49 -10.29
C ILE A 86 -7.11 17.35 -10.76
N LEU A 87 -6.59 16.14 -10.90
CA LEU A 87 -5.16 15.88 -11.16
C LEU A 87 -4.67 16.50 -12.47
N LYS A 88 -5.46 16.40 -13.55
CA LYS A 88 -5.08 16.94 -14.88
C LYS A 88 -4.84 18.45 -14.92
N ARG A 89 -5.23 19.19 -13.88
CA ARG A 89 -4.98 20.63 -13.76
C ARG A 89 -3.57 20.96 -13.26
N TYR A 90 -2.86 19.94 -12.79
CA TYR A 90 -1.55 20.07 -12.17
C TYR A 90 -0.50 19.31 -12.98
N HIS A 91 0.75 19.76 -12.89
CA HIS A 91 1.89 19.04 -13.43
C HIS A 91 2.44 18.08 -12.38
N LEU A 92 1.89 16.86 -12.34
CA LEU A 92 2.36 15.79 -11.47
C LEU A 92 2.16 14.46 -12.17
N MET A 93 2.94 13.47 -11.76
CA MET A 93 2.78 12.10 -12.21
C MET A 93 1.54 11.47 -11.58
N TYR A 94 0.72 10.79 -12.37
CA TYR A 94 -0.36 9.94 -11.86
C TYR A 94 -0.66 8.74 -12.76
N LEU A 95 -1.06 7.64 -12.13
CA LEU A 95 -1.44 6.39 -12.78
C LEU A 95 -2.76 5.87 -12.23
N PHE A 96 -3.58 5.31 -13.10
CA PHE A 96 -4.76 4.53 -12.72
C PHE A 96 -4.34 3.06 -12.56
N VAL A 97 -4.37 2.57 -11.35
CA VAL A 97 -3.91 1.23 -10.99
C VAL A 97 -5.07 0.24 -11.06
N SER A 98 -4.89 -0.83 -11.81
CA SER A 98 -5.78 -1.98 -11.86
C SER A 98 -5.11 -3.19 -11.18
N GLU A 99 -5.72 -4.36 -11.27
CA GLU A 99 -5.20 -5.58 -10.62
C GLU A 99 -3.78 -5.95 -11.11
N ASN A 100 -3.57 -5.93 -12.42
CA ASN A 100 -2.32 -6.37 -13.04
C ASN A 100 -1.73 -5.36 -14.04
N THR A 101 -2.39 -4.23 -14.25
CA THR A 101 -2.02 -3.24 -15.27
C THR A 101 -2.25 -1.85 -14.72
N ASP A 102 -1.30 -0.96 -14.94
CA ASP A 102 -1.47 0.45 -14.67
C ASP A 102 -1.83 1.16 -15.98
N TYR A 103 -2.60 2.26 -15.91
CA TYR A 103 -2.98 3.04 -17.08
C TYR A 103 -2.48 4.47 -16.96
N CYS A 104 -1.81 4.93 -18.02
CA CYS A 104 -1.45 6.32 -18.25
C CYS A 104 -2.37 6.91 -19.31
N ILE A 105 -2.95 8.09 -19.05
CA ILE A 105 -3.78 8.79 -20.03
C ILE A 105 -2.89 9.73 -20.85
N GLY A 106 -2.81 9.52 -22.17
CA GLY A 106 -2.01 10.34 -23.06
C GLY A 106 -1.37 9.55 -24.19
N SER A 107 -0.08 9.79 -24.43
CA SER A 107 0.72 9.10 -25.45
C SER A 107 1.76 8.18 -24.81
N THR A 108 2.42 7.37 -25.64
CA THR A 108 3.56 6.56 -25.20
C THR A 108 4.71 7.41 -24.64
N LYS A 109 4.85 8.64 -25.14
CA LYS A 109 5.84 9.59 -24.63
C LYS A 109 5.44 10.10 -23.24
N ASP A 110 4.18 10.40 -23.03
CA ASP A 110 3.68 10.83 -21.71
C ASP A 110 3.87 9.72 -20.69
N ARG A 111 3.54 8.46 -21.04
CA ARG A 111 3.81 7.30 -20.18
C ARG A 111 5.27 7.21 -19.77
N GLU A 112 6.20 7.32 -20.72
CA GLU A 112 7.63 7.25 -20.39
C GLU A 112 8.06 8.38 -19.47
N GLN A 113 7.57 9.59 -19.69
CA GLN A 113 7.86 10.75 -18.84
C GLN A 113 7.29 10.57 -17.41
N GLU A 114 6.05 10.11 -17.28
CA GLU A 114 5.41 9.81 -16.00
C GLU A 114 6.21 8.75 -15.22
N LEU A 115 6.63 7.68 -15.89
CA LEU A 115 7.41 6.62 -15.24
C LEU A 115 8.82 7.09 -14.85
N ILE A 116 9.48 7.90 -15.67
CA ILE A 116 10.77 8.50 -15.30
C ILE A 116 10.59 9.42 -14.09
N GLN A 117 9.57 10.27 -14.12
CA GLN A 117 9.30 11.16 -12.99
C GLN A 117 9.02 10.37 -11.71
N HIS A 118 8.29 9.27 -11.80
CA HIS A 118 8.10 8.37 -10.67
C HIS A 118 9.45 7.91 -10.08
N ILE A 119 10.36 7.41 -10.91
CA ILE A 119 11.66 6.94 -10.46
C ILE A 119 12.46 8.07 -9.80
N LEU A 120 12.54 9.24 -10.47
CA LEU A 120 13.29 10.39 -9.94
C LEU A 120 12.73 10.91 -8.62
N THR A 121 11.42 10.81 -8.41
CA THR A 121 10.77 11.21 -7.16
C THR A 121 11.16 10.32 -5.98
N PHE A 122 11.42 9.03 -6.22
CA PHE A 122 11.73 8.07 -5.15
C PHE A 122 13.21 7.66 -5.09
N GLU A 123 13.96 7.80 -6.19
CA GLU A 123 15.41 7.52 -6.24
C GLU A 123 16.19 8.83 -6.45
N GLN A 124 16.58 9.46 -5.34
CA GLN A 124 17.29 10.73 -5.39
C GLN A 124 18.71 10.58 -5.96
N GLY A 125 19.13 11.57 -6.74
CA GLY A 125 20.51 11.69 -7.20
C GLY A 125 20.86 10.93 -8.48
N ILE A 126 19.88 10.30 -9.14
CA ILE A 126 20.06 9.69 -10.46
C ILE A 126 19.56 10.63 -11.58
N THR A 127 20.10 10.47 -12.77
CA THR A 127 19.67 11.19 -13.99
C THR A 127 18.51 10.46 -14.67
N GLU A 128 17.78 11.16 -15.58
CA GLU A 128 16.74 10.52 -16.41
C GLU A 128 17.29 9.34 -17.23
N ALA A 129 18.54 9.44 -17.71
CA ALA A 129 19.19 8.37 -18.47
C ALA A 129 19.41 7.13 -17.58
N GLU A 130 19.85 7.33 -16.35
CA GLU A 130 20.03 6.24 -15.39
C GLU A 130 18.69 5.66 -14.95
N ALA A 131 17.67 6.50 -14.75
CA ALA A 131 16.31 6.06 -14.41
C ALA A 131 15.75 5.09 -15.46
N ARG A 132 15.97 5.35 -16.76
CA ARG A 132 15.54 4.47 -17.86
C ARG A 132 16.21 3.07 -17.84
N GLU A 133 17.41 2.96 -17.28
CA GLU A 133 18.15 1.71 -17.21
C GLU A 133 17.79 0.86 -15.97
N THR A 134 17.06 1.43 -15.01
CA THR A 134 16.65 0.69 -13.80
C THR A 134 15.75 -0.49 -14.15
N SER A 135 15.85 -1.56 -13.36
CA SER A 135 14.92 -2.69 -13.45
C SER A 135 13.49 -2.29 -13.12
N LEU A 136 13.33 -1.30 -12.21
CA LEU A 136 12.04 -0.76 -11.82
C LEU A 136 11.35 -0.08 -13.02
N PHE A 137 12.04 0.82 -13.74
CA PHE A 137 11.50 1.45 -14.94
C PHE A 137 11.05 0.42 -15.99
N LYS A 138 11.92 -0.56 -16.30
CA LYS A 138 11.60 -1.60 -17.27
C LYS A 138 10.38 -2.44 -16.86
N SER A 139 10.28 -2.76 -15.57
CA SER A 139 9.13 -3.45 -15.01
C SER A 139 7.85 -2.63 -15.11
N MET A 140 7.88 -1.36 -14.69
CA MET A 140 6.71 -0.46 -14.78
C MET A 140 6.29 -0.25 -16.23
N LEU A 141 7.24 -0.02 -17.13
CA LEU A 141 6.98 0.17 -18.56
C LEU A 141 6.26 -1.02 -19.20
N SER A 142 6.60 -2.24 -18.77
CA SER A 142 5.94 -3.46 -19.27
C SER A 142 4.52 -3.66 -18.74
N LYS A 143 4.16 -3.02 -17.62
CA LYS A 143 2.87 -3.16 -16.95
C LYS A 143 1.96 -1.96 -17.13
N THR A 144 2.46 -0.84 -17.67
CA THR A 144 1.68 0.38 -17.88
C THR A 144 1.20 0.46 -19.32
N GLU A 145 -0.11 0.42 -19.52
CA GLU A 145 -0.77 0.64 -20.80
C GLU A 145 -1.11 2.12 -20.99
N VAL A 146 -1.21 2.54 -22.25
CA VAL A 146 -1.61 3.89 -22.62
C VAL A 146 -3.04 3.88 -23.12
N VAL A 147 -3.84 4.80 -22.61
CA VAL A 147 -5.17 5.15 -23.15
C VAL A 147 -5.16 6.61 -23.58
N SER A 148 -5.83 6.93 -24.69
CA SER A 148 -5.79 8.29 -25.26
C SER A 148 -6.61 9.31 -24.47
N SER A 149 -7.56 8.84 -23.68
CA SER A 149 -8.45 9.68 -22.88
C SER A 149 -9.03 8.94 -21.68
N PHE A 150 -9.59 9.69 -20.75
CA PHE A 150 -10.35 9.10 -19.63
C PHE A 150 -11.59 8.34 -20.13
N ASP A 151 -12.24 8.80 -21.20
CA ASP A 151 -13.43 8.14 -21.74
C ASP A 151 -13.08 6.74 -22.30
N GLU A 152 -11.94 6.60 -22.97
CA GLU A 152 -11.42 5.31 -23.40
C GLU A 152 -11.16 4.38 -22.20
N LEU A 153 -10.54 4.90 -21.13
CA LEU A 153 -10.35 4.13 -19.91
C LEU A 153 -11.68 3.68 -19.30
N ALA A 154 -12.67 4.57 -19.25
CA ALA A 154 -14.00 4.26 -18.73
C ALA A 154 -14.73 3.22 -19.57
N GLU A 155 -14.68 3.33 -20.90
CA GLU A 155 -15.29 2.40 -21.84
C GLU A 155 -14.63 1.02 -21.83
N SER A 156 -13.37 0.94 -21.44
CA SER A 156 -12.66 -0.34 -21.31
C SER A 156 -13.27 -1.28 -20.27
N GLY A 157 -14.03 -0.75 -19.32
CA GLY A 157 -14.64 -1.50 -18.21
C GLY A 157 -13.63 -2.11 -17.25
N LYS A 158 -12.35 -1.71 -17.32
CA LYS A 158 -11.29 -2.21 -16.43
C LYS A 158 -11.52 -1.71 -15.01
N PRO A 159 -11.42 -2.59 -14.00
CA PRO A 159 -11.55 -2.17 -12.61
C PRO A 159 -10.37 -1.31 -12.18
N ILE A 160 -10.61 -0.09 -11.73
CA ILE A 160 -9.57 0.78 -11.15
C ILE A 160 -9.61 0.59 -9.63
N THR A 161 -8.56 0.03 -9.07
CA THR A 161 -8.46 -0.26 -7.64
C THR A 161 -7.93 0.93 -6.85
N LYS A 162 -7.06 1.72 -7.48
CA LYS A 162 -6.38 2.87 -6.88
C LYS A 162 -5.97 3.88 -7.95
N ILE A 163 -5.91 5.15 -7.60
CA ILE A 163 -5.18 6.16 -8.38
C ILE A 163 -3.97 6.56 -7.54
N PHE A 164 -2.80 6.48 -8.15
CA PHE A 164 -1.54 6.89 -7.53
C PHE A 164 -1.09 8.21 -8.15
N ALA A 165 -0.68 9.16 -7.32
CA ALA A 165 -0.14 10.43 -7.77
C ALA A 165 1.11 10.79 -6.96
N ALA A 166 2.12 11.39 -7.59
CA ALA A 166 3.36 11.76 -6.93
C ALA A 166 3.92 13.07 -7.47
N SER A 167 4.57 13.84 -6.60
CA SER A 167 5.27 15.08 -6.94
C SER A 167 6.23 15.49 -5.82
N ASP A 168 7.32 16.15 -6.19
CA ASP A 168 8.22 16.79 -5.22
C ASP A 168 7.67 18.13 -4.68
N ASP A 169 6.61 18.67 -5.29
CA ASP A 169 5.88 19.84 -4.78
C ASP A 169 4.87 19.43 -3.69
N LEU A 170 5.35 19.37 -2.45
CA LEU A 170 4.54 18.98 -1.29
C LEU A 170 3.40 19.97 -0.99
N VAL A 171 3.54 21.24 -1.39
CA VAL A 171 2.48 22.24 -1.20
C VAL A 171 1.33 21.97 -2.15
N MET A 172 1.66 21.69 -3.41
CA MET A 172 0.69 21.28 -4.43
C MET A 172 -0.02 19.98 -4.02
N LEU A 173 0.71 18.96 -3.55
CA LEU A 173 0.10 17.70 -3.09
C LEU A 173 -0.89 17.90 -1.95
N LYS A 174 -0.58 18.78 -0.97
CA LYS A 174 -1.51 19.10 0.12
C LYS A 174 -2.77 19.81 -0.35
N ASP A 175 -2.66 20.68 -1.35
CA ASP A 175 -3.83 21.34 -1.95
C ASP A 175 -4.71 20.32 -2.69
N ILE A 176 -4.10 19.43 -3.47
CA ILE A 176 -4.78 18.33 -4.15
C ILE A 176 -5.47 17.42 -3.13
N GLU A 177 -4.74 16.98 -2.09
CA GLU A 177 -5.31 16.15 -1.02
C GLU A 177 -6.55 16.78 -0.40
N LYS A 178 -6.49 18.08 -0.09
CA LYS A 178 -7.63 18.81 0.47
C LYS A 178 -8.85 18.79 -0.46
N GLN A 179 -8.66 19.03 -1.76
CA GLN A 179 -9.75 18.98 -2.74
C GLN A 179 -10.33 17.56 -2.89
N LEU A 180 -9.48 16.54 -2.92
CA LEU A 180 -9.92 15.13 -3.03
C LEU A 180 -10.74 14.68 -1.82
N ARG A 181 -10.38 15.14 -0.60
CA ARG A 181 -11.11 14.84 0.64
C ARG A 181 -12.49 15.49 0.73
N GLU A 182 -12.86 16.39 -0.17
CA GLU A 182 -14.23 16.91 -0.28
C GLU A 182 -15.21 15.87 -0.84
N ASN A 183 -14.72 14.85 -1.55
CA ASN A 183 -15.55 13.73 -2.01
C ASN A 183 -15.61 12.65 -0.91
N PRO A 184 -16.79 12.40 -0.30
CA PRO A 184 -16.93 11.44 0.79
C PRO A 184 -16.76 9.97 0.38
N ASN A 185 -16.77 9.68 -0.93
CA ASN A 185 -16.57 8.33 -1.45
C ASN A 185 -15.08 7.95 -1.56
N LEU A 186 -14.18 8.90 -1.33
CA LEU A 186 -12.75 8.69 -1.51
C LEU A 186 -12.02 8.57 -0.17
N ALA A 187 -11.10 7.62 -0.09
CA ALA A 187 -10.03 7.61 0.90
C ALA A 187 -8.75 8.13 0.24
N VAL A 188 -8.11 9.10 0.90
CA VAL A 188 -6.83 9.67 0.45
C VAL A 188 -5.80 9.42 1.53
N ALA A 189 -4.77 8.66 1.19
CA ALA A 189 -3.66 8.29 2.07
C ALA A 189 -2.32 8.53 1.36
N SER A 190 -1.23 8.29 2.06
CA SER A 190 0.12 8.33 1.49
C SER A 190 1.00 7.26 2.13
N SER A 191 1.94 6.73 1.37
CA SER A 191 3.01 5.86 1.87
C SER A 191 4.31 6.63 2.09
N PHE A 192 4.47 7.76 1.41
CA PHE A 192 5.58 8.71 1.54
C PHE A 192 5.06 10.14 1.54
N GLU A 193 5.89 11.12 1.91
CA GLU A 193 5.48 12.54 1.95
C GLU A 193 5.13 13.11 0.58
N ASN A 194 5.68 12.53 -0.49
CA ASN A 194 5.61 13.02 -1.87
C ASN A 194 4.65 12.21 -2.75
N ASN A 195 3.71 11.45 -2.17
CA ASN A 195 2.69 10.74 -2.94
C ASN A 195 1.30 10.79 -2.31
N LEU A 196 0.30 10.55 -3.14
CA LEU A 196 -1.09 10.31 -2.75
C LEU A 196 -1.55 8.97 -3.31
N GLU A 197 -2.24 8.21 -2.49
CA GLU A 197 -2.96 6.98 -2.85
C GLU A 197 -4.45 7.24 -2.66
N ILE A 198 -5.20 7.25 -3.74
CA ILE A 198 -6.64 7.53 -3.74
C ILE A 198 -7.36 6.22 -4.03
N THR A 199 -8.24 5.83 -3.13
CA THR A 199 -9.03 4.58 -3.22
C THR A 199 -10.50 4.86 -2.93
N ASP A 200 -11.36 3.85 -3.13
CA ASP A 200 -12.71 3.86 -2.58
C ASP A 200 -12.67 4.00 -1.05
N ILE A 201 -13.62 4.71 -0.47
CA ILE A 201 -13.69 4.96 0.98
C ILE A 201 -13.68 3.66 1.81
N ASN A 202 -14.22 2.57 1.26
CA ASN A 202 -14.28 1.27 1.91
C ASN A 202 -13.01 0.43 1.68
N ALA A 203 -12.14 0.82 0.73
CA ALA A 203 -10.88 0.14 0.45
C ALA A 203 -9.74 0.68 1.32
N GLN A 204 -9.98 0.90 2.62
CA GLN A 204 -8.96 1.26 3.59
C GLN A 204 -8.50 0.02 4.35
N LYS A 205 -7.18 -0.13 4.57
CA LYS A 205 -6.60 -1.32 5.22
C LYS A 205 -7.30 -1.70 6.52
N GLY A 206 -7.64 -0.74 7.38
CA GLY A 206 -8.29 -1.00 8.66
C GLY A 206 -9.73 -1.51 8.51
N ILE A 207 -10.52 -0.91 7.62
CA ILE A 207 -11.91 -1.30 7.35
C ILE A 207 -11.93 -2.71 6.75
N VAL A 208 -11.09 -2.95 5.76
CA VAL A 208 -11.01 -4.24 5.07
C VAL A 208 -10.51 -5.33 6.00
N LEU A 209 -9.48 -5.04 6.82
CA LEU A 209 -8.97 -6.00 7.81
C LEU A 209 -10.05 -6.36 8.82
N LYS A 210 -10.77 -5.36 9.38
CA LYS A 210 -11.86 -5.61 10.32
C LYS A 210 -12.91 -6.56 9.71
N ASN A 211 -13.42 -6.24 8.53
CA ASN A 211 -14.44 -7.05 7.87
C ASN A 211 -13.93 -8.49 7.58
N TYR A 212 -12.66 -8.59 7.19
CA TYR A 212 -12.05 -9.88 6.89
C TYR A 212 -11.89 -10.76 8.13
N ILE A 213 -11.34 -10.22 9.23
CA ILE A 213 -11.17 -10.99 10.47
C ILE A 213 -12.51 -11.42 11.07
N GLU A 214 -13.53 -10.54 11.02
CA GLU A 214 -14.89 -10.87 11.47
C GLU A 214 -15.50 -12.01 10.64
N SER A 215 -15.26 -12.05 9.32
CA SER A 215 -15.68 -13.16 8.46
C SER A 215 -15.01 -14.49 8.80
N LEU A 216 -13.84 -14.44 9.43
CA LEU A 216 -13.09 -15.61 9.93
C LEU A 216 -13.47 -15.99 11.37
N GLY A 217 -14.37 -15.24 12.01
CA GLY A 217 -14.84 -15.47 13.39
C GLY A 217 -13.95 -14.86 14.47
N TYR A 218 -13.00 -13.99 14.13
CA TYR A 218 -12.21 -13.24 15.11
C TYR A 218 -12.90 -11.93 15.50
N THR A 219 -12.61 -11.47 16.71
CA THR A 219 -12.95 -10.12 17.17
C THR A 219 -11.75 -9.18 17.03
N MET A 220 -11.98 -7.88 17.04
CA MET A 220 -10.90 -6.90 16.96
C MET A 220 -9.89 -7.03 18.12
N ASP A 221 -10.36 -7.40 19.34
CA ASP A 221 -9.53 -7.58 20.53
C ASP A 221 -8.48 -8.70 20.37
N GLU A 222 -8.71 -9.64 19.46
CA GLU A 222 -7.81 -10.76 19.20
C GLU A 222 -6.72 -10.42 18.16
N VAL A 223 -6.72 -9.19 17.62
CA VAL A 223 -5.87 -8.79 16.50
C VAL A 223 -4.82 -7.78 16.94
N MET A 224 -3.58 -8.04 16.52
CA MET A 224 -2.46 -7.10 16.62
C MET A 224 -2.12 -6.60 15.22
N VAL A 225 -2.01 -5.28 15.06
CA VAL A 225 -1.66 -4.62 13.81
C VAL A 225 -0.38 -3.82 13.94
N PHE A 226 0.39 -3.76 12.85
CA PHE A 226 1.62 -2.98 12.73
C PHE A 226 1.54 -2.04 11.53
N GLY A 227 2.15 -0.87 11.63
CA GLY A 227 2.24 0.05 10.50
C GLY A 227 3.21 1.20 10.78
N ASP A 228 3.54 1.95 9.74
CA ASP A 228 4.50 3.05 9.78
C ASP A 228 4.04 4.31 9.05
N SER A 229 3.13 4.21 8.08
CA SER A 229 2.78 5.33 7.20
C SER A 229 1.28 5.67 7.22
N MET A 230 0.92 6.77 6.56
CA MET A 230 -0.46 7.28 6.59
C MET A 230 -1.47 6.34 5.94
N ASN A 231 -1.04 5.44 5.04
CA ASN A 231 -1.93 4.40 4.51
C ASN A 231 -2.23 3.28 5.53
N ASP A 232 -1.51 3.23 6.67
CA ASP A 232 -1.79 2.35 7.81
C ASP A 232 -2.65 3.04 8.88
N TYR A 233 -2.86 4.37 8.77
CA TYR A 233 -3.58 5.15 9.76
C TYR A 233 -4.95 4.57 10.09
N SER A 234 -5.71 4.15 9.06
CA SER A 234 -7.02 3.54 9.27
C SER A 234 -6.96 2.26 10.13
N MET A 235 -5.87 1.50 10.04
CA MET A 235 -5.63 0.29 10.82
C MET A 235 -5.19 0.61 12.26
N LEU A 236 -4.27 1.57 12.41
CA LEU A 236 -3.67 1.91 13.70
C LEU A 236 -4.59 2.76 14.59
N SER A 237 -5.52 3.52 14.00
CA SER A 237 -6.50 4.35 14.72
C SER A 237 -7.78 3.61 15.14
N MET A 238 -8.03 2.40 14.63
CA MET A 238 -9.15 1.57 15.05
C MET A 238 -8.84 0.83 16.34
N ASP A 239 -9.89 0.44 17.06
CA ASP A 239 -9.77 -0.22 18.37
C ASP A 239 -9.46 -1.73 18.24
N PHE A 240 -8.40 -2.07 17.51
CA PHE A 240 -7.82 -3.42 17.54
C PHE A 240 -7.18 -3.69 18.91
N GLY A 241 -7.12 -4.96 19.32
CA GLY A 241 -6.57 -5.36 20.61
C GLY A 241 -5.20 -4.76 20.88
N VAL A 242 -4.30 -4.81 19.90
CA VAL A 242 -2.98 -4.17 19.95
C VAL A 242 -2.69 -3.44 18.65
N THR A 243 -2.45 -2.13 18.72
CA THR A 243 -1.97 -1.33 17.58
C THR A 243 -0.54 -0.88 17.86
N VAL A 244 0.37 -1.14 16.92
CA VAL A 244 1.82 -0.93 17.08
C VAL A 244 2.35 -0.10 15.93
N ALA A 245 2.79 1.13 16.22
CA ALA A 245 3.53 1.93 15.27
C ALA A 245 5.02 1.54 15.28
N MET A 246 5.64 1.56 14.12
CA MET A 246 7.11 1.43 14.01
C MET A 246 7.80 2.71 14.47
N GLU A 247 9.03 2.61 15.03
CA GLU A 247 9.82 3.78 15.45
C GLU A 247 10.12 4.72 14.26
N ASN A 248 10.40 4.16 13.10
CA ASN A 248 10.58 4.92 11.85
C ASN A 248 9.27 5.45 11.24
N GLY A 249 8.11 5.18 11.87
CA GLY A 249 6.81 5.59 11.36
C GLY A 249 6.54 7.09 11.51
N ALA A 250 5.55 7.57 10.75
CA ALA A 250 5.08 8.95 10.81
C ALA A 250 4.49 9.29 12.19
N ASP A 251 4.68 10.54 12.65
CA ASP A 251 4.24 10.95 13.99
C ASP A 251 2.74 10.72 14.21
N LYS A 252 1.91 11.01 13.21
CA LYS A 252 0.45 10.81 13.30
C LYS A 252 0.04 9.35 13.54
N VAL A 253 0.76 8.37 12.99
CA VAL A 253 0.46 6.96 13.27
C VAL A 253 0.97 6.53 14.63
N LYS A 254 2.07 7.12 15.12
CA LYS A 254 2.56 6.91 16.49
C LYS A 254 1.58 7.46 17.52
N GLU A 255 0.99 8.64 17.28
CA GLU A 255 0.02 9.29 18.18
C GLU A 255 -1.25 8.47 18.41
N VAL A 256 -1.73 7.74 17.38
CA VAL A 256 -2.96 6.97 17.46
C VAL A 256 -2.75 5.51 17.87
N SER A 257 -1.51 5.05 17.88
CA SER A 257 -1.17 3.65 18.22
C SER A 257 -1.07 3.44 19.72
N LYS A 258 -1.50 2.27 20.20
CA LYS A 258 -1.39 1.87 21.61
C LYS A 258 0.07 1.68 22.06
N TYR A 259 0.95 1.30 21.12
CA TYR A 259 2.38 1.03 21.38
C TYR A 259 3.25 1.51 20.22
N ILE A 260 4.51 1.81 20.54
CA ILE A 260 5.58 2.05 19.57
C ILE A 260 6.62 0.95 19.76
N THR A 261 7.04 0.30 18.68
CA THR A 261 8.11 -0.69 18.66
C THR A 261 9.39 -0.10 18.07
N LYS A 262 10.41 -0.93 17.89
CA LYS A 262 11.65 -0.59 17.19
C LYS A 262 11.42 -0.31 15.70
N SER A 263 12.43 0.25 15.04
CA SER A 263 12.40 0.47 13.59
C SER A 263 12.34 -0.86 12.82
N ASN A 264 12.00 -0.77 11.54
CA ASN A 264 12.03 -1.91 10.63
C ASN A 264 13.47 -2.44 10.41
N THR A 265 14.49 -1.59 10.55
CA THR A 265 15.91 -1.98 10.48
C THR A 265 16.40 -2.72 11.72
N GLU A 266 15.69 -2.57 12.85
CA GLU A 266 15.95 -3.25 14.12
C GLU A 266 15.01 -4.42 14.39
N ASP A 267 14.32 -4.92 13.36
CA ASP A 267 13.35 -6.02 13.45
C ASP A 267 12.20 -5.76 14.44
N GLY A 268 11.62 -4.55 14.41
CA GLY A 268 10.58 -4.13 15.37
C GLY A 268 9.37 -5.06 15.41
N VAL A 269 8.95 -5.63 14.27
CA VAL A 269 7.87 -6.62 14.21
C VAL A 269 8.27 -7.90 14.95
N ALA A 270 9.47 -8.43 14.66
CA ALA A 270 9.98 -9.62 15.32
C ALA A 270 10.08 -9.44 16.83
N TYR A 271 10.57 -8.27 17.27
CA TYR A 271 10.70 -7.95 18.68
C TYR A 271 9.34 -8.07 19.42
N VAL A 272 8.28 -7.49 18.88
CA VAL A 272 6.94 -7.55 19.52
C VAL A 272 6.38 -8.97 19.50
N ILE A 273 6.52 -9.69 18.39
CA ILE A 273 6.08 -11.09 18.30
C ILE A 273 6.79 -11.96 19.33
N GLU A 274 8.12 -11.80 19.49
CA GLU A 274 8.90 -12.54 20.49
C GLU A 274 8.44 -12.24 21.93
N GLU A 275 8.13 -10.97 22.25
CA GLU A 275 7.60 -10.60 23.57
C GLU A 275 6.19 -11.18 23.81
N LEU A 276 5.33 -11.16 22.79
CA LEU A 276 4.00 -11.81 22.88
C LEU A 276 4.12 -13.30 23.18
N LEU A 277 5.00 -14.01 22.48
CA LEU A 277 5.19 -15.45 22.66
C LEU A 277 5.78 -15.82 24.04
N LYS A 278 6.61 -14.94 24.63
CA LYS A 278 7.10 -15.13 26.01
C LYS A 278 5.98 -15.05 27.05
N ARG A 279 5.01 -14.13 26.85
CA ARG A 279 3.88 -13.95 27.79
C ARG A 279 2.82 -15.05 27.70
N ARG A 280 2.80 -15.82 26.61
CA ARG A 280 1.89 -16.96 26.42
C ARG A 280 2.40 -18.27 27.04
N ARG A 281 3.66 -18.30 27.49
CA ARG A 281 4.25 -19.44 28.23
C ARG A 281 4.01 -19.32 29.72
#